data_1df74b80914a035c5718e4ca3fdf7280
#
_entry.id   1df74b80914a035c5718e4ca3fdf7280
#
_cell.length_a   1.000
_cell.length_b   1.000
_cell.length_c   1.000
_cell.angle_alpha   90.00
_cell.angle_beta   90.00
_cell.angle_gamma   90.00
#
_symmetry.space_group_name_H-M   'P 1'
#
loop_
_entity.id
_entity.type
_entity.pdbx_description
1 polymer ?
#
loop_
_entity_poly.entity_id
_entity_poly.type
_entity_poly.pdbx_seq_one_letter_code
_entity_poly.pdbx_strand_id
1 'polypeptide(L)'
;MRDSIKEYVSIGGHDVVANVVEEAWNHQSYYNDLSMVKWTKKADGTWEFDYDWYDAWINFMIECKVLDPANGIGQIKCYSIVPWNNQIAYYDEAQGKVVKESHNPGTAKWKEMWEPFLKDFMEHSKKMGWFDITYISMDERGLDQLEPAVEMIESVKDEDGNHFKISSALNYAAPEYYEFTDRIDDISINLGNTGNVQQMNDLSDHRRDLGLTTTMYTCTGDYPSNFMISDPGDNYWDIWYTMTLGTDGYMRWAWDNYVYDMHGDATYRYWEPGDGWFIYPMEREAVGEDFNASFYSTPRYELFKQGIRDVAKAKYLLNSESATAEEKTELTDVVEHLAKPQKGTYQGSAVAASEKDRMLVHSETERALDATNALARNVAERENPNPKPESADKTALNAAIKDAEALKKEDYTAESWKAFETALKCGKRNSG
;
A
#
# COMPACT_ATOMS: atom_id res chain seq x y z
N MET A 1 15.55 -3.33 -8.92
CA MET A 1 14.56 -4.23 -8.32
C MET A 1 14.89 -4.61 -6.88
N ARG A 2 16.00 -5.31 -6.55
CA ARG A 2 16.30 -5.72 -5.15
C ARG A 2 16.30 -4.56 -4.14
N ASP A 3 16.82 -3.40 -4.48
CA ASP A 3 16.90 -2.27 -3.54
C ASP A 3 15.56 -1.58 -3.37
N SER A 4 14.73 -1.50 -4.42
CA SER A 4 13.35 -1.02 -4.29
C SER A 4 12.50 -1.94 -3.41
N ILE A 5 12.71 -3.24 -3.51
CA ILE A 5 12.04 -4.23 -2.65
C ILE A 5 12.54 -4.14 -1.20
N LYS A 6 13.84 -3.95 -0.98
CA LYS A 6 14.37 -3.71 0.38
C LYS A 6 13.77 -2.43 1.01
N GLU A 7 13.61 -1.39 0.20
CA GLU A 7 12.95 -0.17 0.65
C GLU A 7 11.49 -0.45 1.02
N TYR A 8 10.75 -1.21 0.21
CA TYR A 8 9.40 -1.65 0.51
C TYR A 8 9.31 -2.42 1.83
N VAL A 9 10.20 -3.39 2.07
CA VAL A 9 10.28 -4.11 3.35
C VAL A 9 10.62 -3.17 4.52
N SER A 10 11.48 -2.16 4.28
CA SER A 10 11.90 -1.21 5.33
C SER A 10 10.76 -0.35 5.90
N ILE A 11 9.67 -0.22 5.16
CA ILE A 11 8.46 0.48 5.58
C ILE A 11 7.35 -0.47 6.07
N GLY A 12 7.65 -1.76 6.21
CA GLY A 12 6.70 -2.77 6.67
C GLY A 12 5.89 -3.42 5.57
N GLY A 13 6.31 -3.30 4.31
CA GLY A 13 5.66 -3.95 3.17
C GLY A 13 5.95 -5.44 3.13
N HIS A 14 4.91 -6.26 3.22
CA HIS A 14 4.96 -7.72 3.24
C HIS A 14 3.93 -8.38 2.31
N ASP A 15 3.29 -7.61 1.45
CA ASP A 15 2.35 -8.13 0.45
C ASP A 15 3.03 -8.24 -0.91
N VAL A 16 2.73 -9.28 -1.65
CA VAL A 16 3.19 -9.45 -3.02
C VAL A 16 2.04 -9.85 -3.93
N VAL A 17 1.94 -9.20 -5.09
CA VAL A 17 0.99 -9.59 -6.12
C VAL A 17 1.61 -10.64 -7.03
N ALA A 18 0.84 -11.70 -7.31
CA ALA A 18 1.16 -12.71 -8.29
C ALA A 18 -0.04 -12.89 -9.25
N ASN A 19 0.14 -12.57 -10.53
CA ASN A 19 -0.92 -12.72 -11.52
C ASN A 19 -1.06 -14.19 -11.93
N VAL A 20 -2.19 -14.80 -11.61
CA VAL A 20 -2.50 -16.19 -12.00
C VAL A 20 -3.28 -16.27 -13.31
N VAL A 21 -3.67 -15.12 -13.88
CA VAL A 21 -4.27 -14.96 -15.21
C VAL A 21 -3.59 -13.81 -15.94
N GLU A 22 -3.67 -13.84 -17.27
CA GLU A 22 -3.21 -12.73 -18.12
C GLU A 22 -4.19 -11.55 -18.00
N GLU A 23 -3.64 -10.33 -17.90
CA GLU A 23 -4.43 -9.09 -17.94
C GLU A 23 -5.51 -9.00 -16.86
N ALA A 24 -5.16 -9.30 -15.61
CA ALA A 24 -6.08 -9.24 -14.48
C ALA A 24 -6.82 -7.88 -14.38
N TRP A 25 -6.16 -6.78 -14.76
CA TRP A 25 -6.70 -5.41 -14.74
C TRP A 25 -7.07 -4.85 -16.12
N ASN A 26 -7.20 -5.68 -17.15
CA ASN A 26 -7.63 -5.26 -18.49
C ASN A 26 -6.85 -4.05 -19.02
N HIS A 27 -5.54 -4.16 -19.13
CA HIS A 27 -4.60 -3.13 -19.62
C HIS A 27 -4.46 -1.89 -18.73
N GLN A 28 -4.85 -1.94 -17.48
CA GLN A 28 -4.61 -0.85 -16.52
C GLN A 28 -3.15 -0.83 -16.05
N SER A 29 -2.46 -1.96 -16.09
CA SER A 29 -1.01 -2.03 -15.98
C SER A 29 -0.36 -1.99 -17.35
N TYR A 30 0.82 -1.38 -17.41
CA TYR A 30 1.55 -1.25 -18.66
C TYR A 30 2.15 -2.60 -19.07
N TYR A 31 2.01 -2.95 -20.35
CA TYR A 31 2.41 -4.23 -20.87
C TYR A 31 1.86 -5.45 -20.11
N ASN A 32 0.65 -5.75 -20.45
CA ASN A 32 0.16 -7.10 -20.42
C ASN A 32 0.70 -7.87 -19.23
N ASP A 33 0.07 -7.73 -18.09
CA ASP A 33 0.36 -8.59 -16.97
C ASP A 33 0.24 -10.03 -17.44
N LEU A 34 1.38 -10.64 -17.74
CA LEU A 34 1.43 -12.03 -18.12
C LEU A 34 1.03 -12.88 -16.93
N SER A 35 0.30 -13.94 -17.16
CA SER A 35 0.07 -14.93 -16.13
C SER A 35 1.39 -15.54 -15.68
N MET A 36 1.62 -15.59 -14.36
CA MET A 36 2.76 -16.31 -13.78
C MET A 36 2.51 -17.82 -13.73
N VAL A 37 1.27 -18.24 -13.99
CA VAL A 37 0.89 -19.65 -14.13
C VAL A 37 0.54 -19.89 -15.61
N LYS A 38 1.13 -20.93 -16.19
CA LYS A 38 0.78 -21.32 -17.56
C LYS A 38 -0.37 -22.31 -17.51
N TRP A 39 -1.48 -21.92 -18.12
CA TRP A 39 -2.68 -22.74 -18.23
C TRP A 39 -2.65 -23.52 -19.54
N THR A 40 -2.80 -24.84 -19.47
CA THR A 40 -2.86 -25.71 -20.65
C THR A 40 -4.09 -26.61 -20.56
N LYS A 41 -4.94 -26.55 -21.58
CA LYS A 41 -6.02 -27.49 -21.79
C LYS A 41 -5.49 -28.61 -22.66
N LYS A 42 -5.41 -29.83 -22.10
CA LYS A 42 -4.93 -31.02 -22.81
C LYS A 42 -5.90 -31.47 -23.89
N ALA A 43 -5.42 -32.26 -24.83
CA ALA A 43 -6.24 -32.80 -25.92
C ALA A 43 -7.41 -33.69 -25.45
N ASP A 44 -7.32 -34.28 -24.27
CA ASP A 44 -8.37 -35.04 -23.60
C ASP A 44 -9.37 -34.20 -22.80
N GLY A 45 -9.16 -32.89 -22.76
CA GLY A 45 -9.98 -31.91 -22.05
C GLY A 45 -9.61 -31.66 -20.59
N THR A 46 -8.61 -32.35 -20.05
CA THR A 46 -8.09 -32.08 -18.70
C THR A 46 -7.23 -30.81 -18.69
N TRP A 47 -6.95 -30.29 -17.49
CA TRP A 47 -6.12 -29.12 -17.29
C TRP A 47 -4.75 -29.50 -16.73
N GLU A 48 -3.73 -28.76 -17.14
CA GLU A 48 -2.37 -28.81 -16.60
C GLU A 48 -1.89 -27.39 -16.33
N PHE A 49 -1.26 -27.18 -15.18
CA PHE A 49 -0.78 -25.89 -14.72
C PHE A 49 0.72 -25.96 -14.48
N ASP A 50 1.46 -24.98 -15.00
CA ASP A 50 2.90 -24.86 -14.83
C ASP A 50 3.17 -23.62 -14.00
N TYR A 51 3.86 -23.81 -12.87
CA TYR A 51 4.13 -22.81 -11.86
C TYR A 51 5.57 -22.28 -11.87
N ASP A 52 6.38 -22.59 -12.85
CA ASP A 52 7.81 -22.23 -12.86
C ASP A 52 8.05 -20.73 -12.65
N TRP A 53 7.26 -19.87 -13.30
CA TRP A 53 7.36 -18.42 -13.13
C TRP A 53 6.81 -17.93 -11.79
N TYR A 54 5.73 -18.52 -11.34
CA TYR A 54 5.15 -18.23 -10.03
C TYR A 54 6.13 -18.60 -8.92
N ASP A 55 6.70 -19.80 -8.97
CA ASP A 55 7.66 -20.29 -7.99
C ASP A 55 8.93 -19.43 -7.96
N ALA A 56 9.44 -19.05 -9.14
CA ALA A 56 10.60 -18.17 -9.24
C ALA A 56 10.33 -16.80 -8.59
N TRP A 57 9.14 -16.24 -8.80
CA TRP A 57 8.73 -14.97 -8.22
C TRP A 57 8.59 -15.06 -6.70
N ILE A 58 7.87 -16.04 -6.19
CA ILE A 58 7.66 -16.18 -4.74
C ILE A 58 8.98 -16.47 -4.02
N ASN A 59 9.82 -17.36 -4.56
CA ASN A 59 11.15 -17.61 -3.99
C ASN A 59 12.02 -16.34 -3.97
N PHE A 60 11.95 -15.51 -5.01
CA PHE A 60 12.65 -14.23 -5.03
C PHE A 60 12.13 -13.26 -3.96
N MET A 61 10.82 -13.22 -3.69
CA MET A 61 10.24 -12.40 -2.62
C MET A 61 10.62 -12.91 -1.23
N ILE A 62 10.73 -14.22 -1.05
CA ILE A 62 11.26 -14.83 0.19
C ILE A 62 12.74 -14.45 0.38
N GLU A 63 13.55 -14.55 -0.66
CA GLU A 63 14.96 -14.13 -0.62
C GLU A 63 15.10 -12.64 -0.26
N CYS A 64 14.22 -11.80 -0.78
CA CYS A 64 14.17 -10.36 -0.48
C CYS A 64 13.55 -10.01 0.88
N LYS A 65 13.06 -11.00 1.65
CA LYS A 65 12.42 -10.82 2.96
C LYS A 65 11.07 -10.10 2.93
N VAL A 66 10.40 -10.07 1.79
CA VAL A 66 8.99 -9.65 1.71
C VAL A 66 8.11 -10.71 2.36
N LEU A 67 8.41 -11.99 2.11
CA LEU A 67 7.69 -13.14 2.62
C LEU A 67 8.57 -13.98 3.53
N ASP A 68 7.98 -14.51 4.60
CA ASP A 68 8.58 -15.56 5.45
C ASP A 68 7.46 -16.57 5.82
N PRO A 69 7.18 -17.52 4.91
CA PRO A 69 6.09 -18.48 5.10
C PRO A 69 6.25 -19.33 6.37
N ALA A 70 7.49 -19.65 6.76
CA ALA A 70 7.77 -20.45 7.94
C ALA A 70 7.32 -19.78 9.24
N ASN A 71 7.26 -18.45 9.27
CA ASN A 71 6.78 -17.64 10.38
C ASN A 71 5.41 -17.00 10.12
N GLY A 72 4.73 -17.34 9.02
CA GLY A 72 3.43 -16.80 8.65
C GLY A 72 3.47 -15.30 8.30
N ILE A 73 4.63 -14.81 7.84
CA ILE A 73 4.79 -13.39 7.48
C ILE A 73 4.57 -13.19 5.99
N GLY A 74 3.73 -12.22 5.68
CA GLY A 74 3.42 -11.76 4.34
C GLY A 74 2.16 -12.37 3.75
N GLN A 75 1.76 -11.82 2.61
CA GLN A 75 0.59 -12.26 1.85
C GLN A 75 0.95 -12.39 0.37
N ILE A 76 0.63 -13.52 -0.22
CA ILE A 76 0.71 -13.75 -1.66
C ILE A 76 -0.68 -13.50 -2.24
N LYS A 77 -0.89 -12.34 -2.85
CA LYS A 77 -2.18 -11.93 -3.42
C LYS A 77 -2.27 -12.37 -4.89
N CYS A 78 -2.99 -13.45 -5.15
CA CYS A 78 -3.13 -14.06 -6.46
C CYS A 78 -4.27 -13.42 -7.26
N TYR A 79 -3.95 -12.51 -8.16
CA TYR A 79 -4.89 -11.81 -9.03
C TYR A 79 -5.08 -12.53 -10.37
N SER A 80 -6.25 -12.66 -10.87
CA SER A 80 -7.55 -12.47 -10.23
C SER A 80 -8.50 -13.58 -10.67
N ILE A 81 -9.26 -14.11 -9.72
CA ILE A 81 -10.34 -15.05 -10.06
C ILE A 81 -11.48 -14.36 -10.82
N VAL A 82 -11.56 -13.03 -10.72
CA VAL A 82 -12.51 -12.16 -11.42
C VAL A 82 -11.76 -11.06 -12.17
N PRO A 83 -11.06 -11.36 -13.29
CA PRO A 83 -10.40 -10.34 -14.10
C PRO A 83 -11.38 -9.27 -14.57
N TRP A 84 -10.92 -8.05 -14.82
CA TRP A 84 -11.80 -6.94 -15.21
C TRP A 84 -12.60 -7.20 -16.49
N ASN A 85 -12.07 -8.01 -17.41
CA ASN A 85 -12.77 -8.44 -18.64
C ASN A 85 -13.35 -9.85 -18.54
N ASN A 86 -13.27 -10.50 -17.36
CA ASN A 86 -13.66 -11.91 -17.13
C ASN A 86 -12.97 -12.90 -18.08
N GLN A 87 -11.78 -12.53 -18.60
CA GLN A 87 -11.08 -13.32 -19.63
C GLN A 87 -10.00 -14.20 -18.99
N ILE A 88 -9.89 -15.42 -19.46
CA ILE A 88 -8.81 -16.35 -19.18
C ILE A 88 -8.13 -16.71 -20.49
N ALA A 89 -6.79 -16.65 -20.51
CA ALA A 89 -5.97 -17.10 -21.63
C ALA A 89 -5.32 -18.44 -21.27
N TYR A 90 -5.38 -19.40 -22.17
CA TYR A 90 -4.77 -20.71 -22.00
C TYR A 90 -4.31 -21.30 -23.34
N TYR A 91 -3.34 -22.21 -23.29
CA TYR A 91 -2.94 -22.96 -24.46
C TYR A 91 -3.87 -24.18 -24.62
N ASP A 92 -4.52 -24.32 -25.79
CA ASP A 92 -5.37 -25.47 -26.15
C ASP A 92 -4.54 -26.44 -27.02
N GLU A 93 -4.19 -27.61 -26.47
CA GLU A 93 -3.42 -28.62 -27.22
C GLU A 93 -4.16 -29.16 -28.41
N ALA A 94 -5.47 -29.33 -28.33
CA ALA A 94 -6.27 -29.87 -29.45
C ALA A 94 -6.32 -28.88 -30.62
N GLN A 95 -6.25 -27.58 -30.34
CA GLN A 95 -6.24 -26.52 -31.36
C GLN A 95 -4.81 -26.08 -31.71
N GLY A 96 -3.81 -26.42 -30.93
CA GLY A 96 -2.42 -26.02 -31.11
C GLY A 96 -2.16 -24.52 -31.00
N LYS A 97 -2.96 -23.79 -30.22
CA LYS A 97 -2.87 -22.33 -30.10
C LYS A 97 -3.34 -21.82 -28.73
N VAL A 98 -2.97 -20.57 -28.43
CA VAL A 98 -3.55 -19.85 -27.29
C VAL A 98 -5.00 -19.46 -27.61
N VAL A 99 -5.89 -19.72 -26.66
CA VAL A 99 -7.32 -19.36 -26.70
C VAL A 99 -7.57 -18.36 -25.57
N LYS A 100 -8.43 -17.38 -25.82
CA LYS A 100 -8.91 -16.43 -24.84
C LYS A 100 -10.42 -16.48 -24.78
N GLU A 101 -10.95 -16.77 -23.61
CA GLU A 101 -12.40 -16.88 -23.39
C GLU A 101 -12.84 -16.03 -22.21
N SER A 102 -13.99 -15.37 -22.33
CA SER A 102 -14.58 -14.57 -21.26
C SER A 102 -15.82 -15.25 -20.73
N HIS A 103 -15.84 -15.53 -19.43
CA HIS A 103 -16.95 -16.18 -18.76
C HIS A 103 -17.24 -15.47 -17.42
N ASN A 104 -18.50 -15.11 -17.21
CA ASN A 104 -18.90 -14.50 -15.94
C ASN A 104 -18.77 -15.50 -14.79
N PRO A 105 -18.31 -15.05 -13.60
CA PRO A 105 -18.30 -15.86 -12.39
C PRO A 105 -19.64 -16.58 -12.15
N GLY A 106 -19.56 -17.80 -11.62
CA GLY A 106 -20.72 -18.64 -11.35
C GLY A 106 -21.26 -19.44 -12.55
N THR A 107 -20.91 -19.10 -13.80
CA THR A 107 -21.34 -19.88 -14.97
C THR A 107 -20.63 -21.24 -15.03
N ALA A 108 -21.27 -22.22 -15.68
CA ALA A 108 -20.72 -23.58 -15.78
C ALA A 108 -19.32 -23.59 -16.42
N LYS A 109 -19.12 -22.79 -17.46
CA LYS A 109 -17.82 -22.68 -18.15
C LYS A 109 -16.73 -22.05 -17.27
N TRP A 110 -17.08 -21.03 -16.51
CA TRP A 110 -16.17 -20.42 -15.57
C TRP A 110 -15.76 -21.43 -14.47
N LYS A 111 -16.73 -22.20 -13.93
CA LYS A 111 -16.48 -23.28 -12.95
C LYS A 111 -15.58 -24.40 -13.49
N GLU A 112 -15.81 -24.82 -14.74
CA GLU A 112 -15.01 -25.81 -15.46
C GLU A 112 -13.50 -25.44 -15.52
N MET A 113 -13.18 -24.14 -15.50
CA MET A 113 -11.80 -23.63 -15.54
C MET A 113 -11.22 -23.44 -14.15
N TRP A 114 -11.95 -22.79 -13.27
CA TRP A 114 -11.43 -22.39 -11.97
C TRP A 114 -11.39 -23.51 -10.93
N GLU A 115 -12.32 -24.43 -10.95
CA GLU A 115 -12.34 -25.52 -9.96
C GLU A 115 -11.10 -26.43 -10.08
N PRO A 116 -10.69 -26.92 -11.28
CA PRO A 116 -9.45 -27.66 -11.43
C PRO A 116 -8.21 -26.85 -11.04
N PHE A 117 -8.17 -25.56 -11.39
CA PHE A 117 -7.05 -24.69 -11.01
C PHE A 117 -6.93 -24.56 -9.50
N LEU A 118 -7.99 -24.23 -8.80
CA LEU A 118 -7.94 -24.04 -7.35
C LEU A 118 -7.52 -25.33 -6.63
N LYS A 119 -7.95 -26.51 -7.11
CA LYS A 119 -7.56 -27.80 -6.54
C LYS A 119 -6.07 -28.07 -6.72
N ASP A 120 -5.58 -27.94 -7.96
CA ASP A 120 -4.16 -28.16 -8.28
C ASP A 120 -3.25 -27.14 -7.59
N PHE A 121 -3.68 -25.86 -7.58
CA PHE A 121 -2.95 -24.77 -6.92
C PHE A 121 -2.89 -24.93 -5.40
N MET A 122 -3.94 -25.50 -4.79
CA MET A 122 -3.95 -25.82 -3.36
C MET A 122 -2.91 -26.90 -3.02
N GLU A 123 -2.86 -27.98 -3.81
CA GLU A 123 -1.85 -29.03 -3.64
C GLU A 123 -0.43 -28.47 -3.83
N HIS A 124 -0.23 -27.66 -4.88
CA HIS A 124 1.04 -27.00 -5.13
C HIS A 124 1.45 -26.08 -3.99
N SER A 125 0.57 -25.17 -3.54
CA SER A 125 0.84 -24.21 -2.48
C SER A 125 1.15 -24.89 -1.15
N LYS A 126 0.48 -25.99 -0.83
CA LYS A 126 0.77 -26.82 0.35
C LYS A 126 2.13 -27.50 0.24
N LYS A 127 2.45 -28.07 -0.91
CA LYS A 127 3.74 -28.70 -1.18
C LYS A 127 4.90 -27.71 -1.01
N MET A 128 4.69 -26.45 -1.40
CA MET A 128 5.68 -25.40 -1.27
C MET A 128 5.72 -24.76 0.14
N GLY A 129 4.74 -25.04 1.00
CA GLY A 129 4.60 -24.43 2.32
C GLY A 129 4.11 -22.98 2.29
N TRP A 130 3.36 -22.59 1.27
CA TRP A 130 2.87 -21.22 1.07
C TRP A 130 1.36 -21.07 1.26
N PHE A 131 0.64 -22.16 1.46
CA PHE A 131 -0.83 -22.17 1.51
C PHE A 131 -1.39 -21.18 2.53
N ASP A 132 -0.84 -21.13 3.75
CA ASP A 132 -1.33 -20.30 4.84
C ASP A 132 -1.16 -18.78 4.63
N ILE A 133 -0.30 -18.39 3.68
CA ILE A 133 -0.06 -16.99 3.30
C ILE A 133 -0.55 -16.66 1.88
N THR A 134 -1.21 -17.61 1.21
CA THR A 134 -1.75 -17.42 -0.15
C THR A 134 -3.21 -16.99 -0.09
N TYR A 135 -3.50 -15.90 -0.79
CA TYR A 135 -4.83 -15.30 -0.91
C TYR A 135 -5.28 -15.34 -2.38
N ILE A 136 -6.46 -15.85 -2.64
CA ILE A 136 -7.12 -15.64 -3.92
C ILE A 136 -7.75 -14.25 -3.89
N SER A 137 -7.31 -13.40 -4.81
CA SER A 137 -7.55 -11.96 -4.75
C SER A 137 -8.50 -11.48 -5.84
N MET A 138 -9.29 -10.48 -5.48
CA MET A 138 -10.25 -9.82 -6.36
C MET A 138 -10.10 -8.31 -6.26
N ASP A 139 -10.51 -7.62 -7.30
CA ASP A 139 -10.56 -6.17 -7.35
C ASP A 139 -11.99 -5.64 -7.15
N GLU A 140 -12.22 -4.35 -7.26
CA GLU A 140 -13.48 -3.60 -7.09
C GLU A 140 -14.58 -4.06 -8.07
N ARG A 141 -15.08 -5.27 -7.91
CA ARG A 141 -16.13 -5.83 -8.78
C ARG A 141 -17.51 -5.71 -8.14
N GLY A 142 -18.57 -5.88 -8.94
CA GLY A 142 -19.93 -5.96 -8.43
C GLY A 142 -20.18 -7.24 -7.62
N LEU A 143 -21.08 -7.19 -6.64
CA LEU A 143 -21.44 -8.35 -5.82
C LEU A 143 -21.91 -9.55 -6.66
N ASP A 144 -22.59 -9.29 -7.77
CA ASP A 144 -23.02 -10.31 -8.74
C ASP A 144 -21.87 -11.15 -9.32
N GLN A 145 -20.64 -10.63 -9.24
CA GLN A 145 -19.42 -11.32 -9.66
C GLN A 145 -18.58 -11.80 -8.48
N LEU A 146 -18.54 -11.03 -7.40
CA LEU A 146 -17.74 -11.36 -6.21
C LEU A 146 -18.33 -12.55 -5.43
N GLU A 147 -19.65 -12.57 -5.19
CA GLU A 147 -20.30 -13.65 -4.43
C GLU A 147 -20.06 -15.05 -5.07
N PRO A 148 -20.28 -15.26 -6.38
CA PRO A 148 -19.99 -16.56 -6.97
C PRO A 148 -18.51 -16.94 -6.94
N ALA A 149 -17.61 -15.95 -6.93
CA ALA A 149 -16.17 -16.20 -6.79
C ALA A 149 -15.79 -16.65 -5.38
N VAL A 150 -16.31 -15.97 -4.35
CA VAL A 150 -16.14 -16.38 -2.94
C VAL A 150 -16.70 -17.78 -2.72
N GLU A 151 -17.92 -18.09 -3.21
CA GLU A 151 -18.51 -19.43 -3.15
C GLU A 151 -17.61 -20.49 -3.79
N MET A 152 -16.98 -20.19 -4.92
CA MET A 152 -16.07 -21.10 -5.59
C MET A 152 -14.82 -21.38 -4.73
N ILE A 153 -14.20 -20.34 -4.18
CA ILE A 153 -13.01 -20.48 -3.35
C ILE A 153 -13.34 -21.33 -2.11
N GLU A 154 -14.43 -21.01 -1.42
CA GLU A 154 -14.91 -21.76 -0.23
C GLU A 154 -15.32 -23.21 -0.52
N SER A 155 -15.71 -23.50 -1.77
CA SER A 155 -16.12 -24.86 -2.17
C SER A 155 -14.94 -25.82 -2.35
N VAL A 156 -13.75 -25.28 -2.64
CA VAL A 156 -12.51 -26.06 -2.80
C VAL A 156 -11.79 -26.15 -1.46
N LYS A 157 -11.85 -27.30 -0.84
CA LYS A 157 -11.31 -27.53 0.51
C LYS A 157 -10.30 -28.66 0.50
N ASP A 158 -9.35 -28.53 1.42
CA ASP A 158 -8.43 -29.61 1.75
C ASP A 158 -9.09 -30.68 2.63
N GLU A 159 -8.29 -31.68 3.06
CA GLU A 159 -8.75 -32.79 3.91
C GLU A 159 -9.18 -32.32 5.32
N ASP A 160 -8.65 -31.19 5.79
CA ASP A 160 -8.99 -30.58 7.08
C ASP A 160 -10.16 -29.60 6.99
N GLY A 161 -10.69 -29.36 5.78
CA GLY A 161 -11.79 -28.45 5.50
C GLY A 161 -11.39 -26.99 5.28
N ASN A 162 -10.09 -26.69 5.15
CA ASN A 162 -9.59 -25.34 4.87
C ASN A 162 -9.68 -25.02 3.39
N HIS A 163 -9.99 -23.81 3.06
CA HIS A 163 -9.89 -23.21 1.71
C HIS A 163 -8.82 -22.13 1.68
N PHE A 164 -8.48 -21.62 0.50
CA PHE A 164 -7.59 -20.46 0.39
C PHE A 164 -8.19 -19.26 1.11
N LYS A 165 -7.34 -18.45 1.70
CA LYS A 165 -7.72 -17.12 2.16
C LYS A 165 -8.14 -16.25 0.98
N ILE A 166 -8.94 -15.24 1.27
CA ILE A 166 -9.53 -14.36 0.27
C ILE A 166 -9.14 -12.92 0.57
N SER A 167 -8.76 -12.15 -0.46
CA SER A 167 -8.60 -10.70 -0.34
C SER A 167 -9.34 -9.95 -1.43
N SER A 168 -9.81 -8.74 -1.13
CA SER A 168 -10.48 -7.91 -2.13
C SER A 168 -10.40 -6.42 -1.81
N ALA A 169 -10.25 -5.60 -2.84
CA ALA A 169 -10.61 -4.19 -2.77
C ALA A 169 -12.12 -4.05 -2.93
N LEU A 170 -12.77 -3.27 -2.08
CA LEU A 170 -14.22 -3.20 -2.00
C LEU A 170 -14.76 -1.77 -1.86
N ASN A 171 -15.99 -1.61 -2.33
CA ASN A 171 -16.78 -0.39 -2.17
C ASN A 171 -17.95 -0.56 -1.18
N TYR A 172 -17.89 -1.58 -0.31
CA TYR A 172 -19.00 -2.05 0.52
C TYR A 172 -18.61 -2.01 2.01
N ALA A 173 -18.85 -0.87 2.67
CA ALA A 173 -18.53 -0.67 4.09
C ALA A 173 -19.76 -0.69 5.01
N ALA A 174 -20.98 -0.66 4.45
CA ALA A 174 -22.20 -0.56 5.24
C ALA A 174 -22.59 -1.91 5.91
N PRO A 175 -23.28 -1.89 7.07
CA PRO A 175 -23.61 -3.10 7.82
C PRO A 175 -24.42 -4.16 7.05
N GLU A 176 -25.20 -3.75 6.06
CA GLU A 176 -25.94 -4.67 5.18
C GLU A 176 -25.04 -5.60 4.36
N TYR A 177 -23.73 -5.30 4.26
CA TYR A 177 -22.75 -6.11 3.53
C TYR A 177 -21.93 -7.01 4.43
N TYR A 178 -22.11 -7.00 5.77
CA TYR A 178 -21.27 -7.76 6.68
C TYR A 178 -21.32 -9.27 6.42
N GLU A 179 -22.49 -9.83 6.10
CA GLU A 179 -22.62 -11.25 5.73
C GLU A 179 -21.69 -11.64 4.56
N PHE A 180 -21.47 -10.73 3.63
CA PHE A 180 -20.54 -10.94 2.52
C PHE A 180 -19.09 -10.64 2.91
N THR A 181 -18.84 -9.50 3.54
CA THR A 181 -17.47 -9.05 3.84
C THR A 181 -16.78 -9.94 4.87
N ASP A 182 -17.52 -10.55 5.81
CA ASP A 182 -16.97 -11.45 6.81
C ASP A 182 -16.42 -12.78 6.23
N ARG A 183 -16.74 -13.08 4.99
CA ARG A 183 -16.21 -14.23 4.24
C ARG A 183 -14.86 -13.96 3.59
N ILE A 184 -14.36 -12.73 3.67
CA ILE A 184 -13.12 -12.27 3.03
C ILE A 184 -12.11 -11.93 4.11
N ASP A 185 -10.95 -12.59 4.12
CA ASP A 185 -9.96 -12.46 5.21
C ASP A 185 -9.34 -11.07 5.26
N ASP A 186 -9.07 -10.46 4.10
CA ASP A 186 -8.45 -9.13 3.98
C ASP A 186 -9.23 -8.26 3.00
N ILE A 187 -9.87 -7.21 3.51
CA ILE A 187 -10.55 -6.21 2.68
C ILE A 187 -9.85 -4.88 2.73
N SER A 188 -9.90 -4.17 1.60
CA SER A 188 -9.48 -2.78 1.49
C SER A 188 -10.65 -1.94 1.02
N ILE A 189 -11.03 -0.93 1.80
CA ILE A 189 -12.17 -0.06 1.47
C ILE A 189 -11.68 1.26 0.86
N ASN A 190 -12.25 1.63 -0.29
CA ASN A 190 -11.96 2.92 -0.91
C ASN A 190 -12.37 4.08 -0.01
N LEU A 191 -11.52 5.08 0.16
CA LEU A 191 -11.77 6.27 1.01
C LEU A 191 -13.08 6.99 0.65
N GLY A 192 -13.45 7.00 -0.64
CA GLY A 192 -14.70 7.58 -1.12
C GLY A 192 -15.94 6.79 -0.69
N ASN A 193 -15.79 5.53 -0.28
CA ASN A 193 -16.87 4.60 0.06
C ASN A 193 -16.87 4.17 1.53
N THR A 194 -16.04 4.78 2.38
CA THR A 194 -16.00 4.49 3.84
C THR A 194 -17.28 4.91 4.58
N GLY A 195 -18.21 5.60 3.91
CA GLY A 195 -19.37 6.17 4.58
C GLY A 195 -18.98 7.33 5.51
N ASN A 196 -19.34 7.23 6.77
CA ASN A 196 -18.85 8.13 7.82
C ASN A 196 -17.83 7.40 8.71
N VAL A 197 -17.12 8.14 9.55
CA VAL A 197 -16.08 7.60 10.45
C VAL A 197 -16.63 6.49 11.34
N GLN A 198 -17.81 6.69 11.94
CA GLN A 198 -18.41 5.68 12.83
C GLN A 198 -18.70 4.37 12.10
N GLN A 199 -19.25 4.45 10.90
CA GLN A 199 -19.52 3.25 10.08
C GLN A 199 -18.25 2.46 9.78
N MET A 200 -17.14 3.16 9.51
CA MET A 200 -15.88 2.51 9.22
C MET A 200 -15.23 1.92 10.47
N ASN A 201 -15.34 2.62 11.61
CA ASN A 201 -14.91 2.08 12.90
C ASN A 201 -15.70 0.82 13.27
N ASP A 202 -17.04 0.86 13.15
CA ASP A 202 -17.91 -0.28 13.42
C ASP A 202 -17.53 -1.50 12.55
N LEU A 203 -17.25 -1.29 11.26
CA LEU A 203 -16.78 -2.36 10.38
C LEU A 203 -15.41 -2.88 10.80
N SER A 204 -14.46 -1.99 11.07
CA SER A 204 -13.08 -2.37 11.42
C SER A 204 -13.04 -3.15 12.74
N ASP A 205 -13.79 -2.71 13.76
CA ASP A 205 -13.88 -3.36 15.05
C ASP A 205 -14.56 -4.71 14.93
N HIS A 206 -15.72 -4.78 14.24
CA HIS A 206 -16.44 -6.03 14.00
C HIS A 206 -15.53 -7.08 13.33
N ARG A 207 -14.81 -6.69 12.28
CA ARG A 207 -13.93 -7.60 11.56
C ARG A 207 -12.68 -8.00 12.36
N ARG A 208 -12.15 -7.07 13.16
CA ARG A 208 -11.02 -7.37 14.07
C ARG A 208 -11.41 -8.39 15.12
N ASP A 209 -12.63 -8.33 15.67
CA ASP A 209 -13.17 -9.33 16.61
C ASP A 209 -13.29 -10.73 15.98
N LEU A 210 -13.44 -10.81 14.66
CA LEU A 210 -13.41 -12.04 13.87
C LEU A 210 -11.98 -12.49 13.46
N GLY A 211 -10.95 -11.70 13.77
CA GLY A 211 -9.56 -11.94 13.32
C GLY A 211 -9.30 -11.61 11.86
N LEU A 212 -10.14 -10.79 11.24
CA LEU A 212 -10.09 -10.39 9.84
C LEU A 212 -9.42 -9.00 9.69
N THR A 213 -8.74 -8.79 8.57
CA THR A 213 -8.04 -7.53 8.27
C THR A 213 -8.92 -6.55 7.52
N THR A 214 -8.83 -5.27 7.90
CA THR A 214 -9.52 -4.18 7.21
C THR A 214 -8.55 -3.03 6.98
N THR A 215 -8.32 -2.66 5.72
CA THR A 215 -7.49 -1.52 5.34
C THR A 215 -8.30 -0.49 4.55
N MET A 216 -7.73 0.68 4.34
CA MET A 216 -8.28 1.67 3.42
C MET A 216 -7.32 1.93 2.26
N TYR A 217 -7.83 2.47 1.16
CA TYR A 217 -7.04 2.97 0.04
C TYR A 217 -7.68 4.19 -0.60
N THR A 218 -6.92 4.89 -1.43
CA THR A 218 -7.40 6.00 -2.26
C THR A 218 -7.26 5.67 -3.73
N CYS A 219 -8.19 6.14 -4.55
CA CYS A 219 -8.12 6.03 -5.99
C CYS A 219 -8.31 7.40 -6.67
N THR A 220 -8.35 7.42 -8.00
CA THR A 220 -8.30 8.63 -8.83
C THR A 220 -9.36 9.70 -8.56
N GLY A 221 -10.41 9.39 -7.84
CA GLY A 221 -11.46 10.35 -7.47
C GLY A 221 -11.38 10.86 -6.04
N ASP A 222 -10.41 10.45 -5.25
CA ASP A 222 -10.33 10.77 -3.83
C ASP A 222 -9.48 12.01 -3.56
N TYR A 223 -9.76 12.64 -2.41
CA TYR A 223 -8.97 13.70 -1.82
C TYR A 223 -9.08 13.64 -0.29
N PRO A 224 -7.99 13.72 0.45
CA PRO A 224 -6.59 13.67 0.02
C PRO A 224 -6.22 12.37 -0.72
N SER A 225 -5.09 12.35 -1.44
CA SER A 225 -4.68 11.21 -2.23
C SER A 225 -3.16 11.19 -2.45
N ASN A 226 -2.67 10.15 -3.13
CA ASN A 226 -1.23 9.90 -3.27
C ASN A 226 -0.70 9.90 -4.71
N PHE A 227 -1.33 10.67 -5.60
CA PHE A 227 -0.87 10.86 -6.96
C PHE A 227 0.23 11.92 -7.07
N MET A 228 0.86 12.03 -8.24
CA MET A 228 1.88 13.07 -8.49
C MET A 228 1.31 14.48 -8.48
N ILE A 229 0.00 14.60 -8.75
CA ILE A 229 -0.74 15.87 -8.73
C ILE A 229 -1.23 16.25 -7.33
N SER A 230 -1.17 15.33 -6.37
CA SER A 230 -1.54 15.58 -4.98
C SER A 230 -0.43 16.37 -4.27
N ASP A 231 -0.80 17.18 -3.30
CA ASP A 231 0.20 17.77 -2.41
C ASP A 231 0.91 16.64 -1.64
N PRO A 232 2.25 16.67 -1.53
CA PRO A 232 2.97 15.61 -0.83
C PRO A 232 2.47 15.37 0.60
N GLY A 233 1.94 16.40 1.28
CA GLY A 233 1.33 16.31 2.61
C GLY A 233 0.07 15.45 2.67
N ASP A 234 -0.64 15.28 1.54
CA ASP A 234 -1.81 14.40 1.46
C ASP A 234 -1.45 12.96 1.80
N ASN A 235 -0.28 12.49 1.32
CA ASN A 235 0.22 11.14 1.62
C ASN A 235 0.51 10.93 3.11
N TYR A 236 0.95 11.96 3.79
CA TYR A 236 1.19 11.91 5.24
C TYR A 236 -0.13 11.86 6.01
N TRP A 237 -1.12 12.65 5.58
CA TRP A 237 -2.46 12.66 6.16
C TRP A 237 -3.18 11.32 5.94
N ASP A 238 -3.10 10.72 4.75
CA ASP A 238 -3.75 9.44 4.44
C ASP A 238 -3.38 8.35 5.46
N ILE A 239 -2.11 8.32 5.88
CA ILE A 239 -1.65 7.33 6.87
C ILE A 239 -2.18 7.65 8.27
N TRP A 240 -2.18 8.92 8.68
CA TRP A 240 -2.79 9.30 9.96
C TRP A 240 -4.29 9.00 10.00
N TYR A 241 -4.98 9.20 8.90
CA TYR A 241 -6.42 8.99 8.82
C TYR A 241 -6.83 7.52 8.95
N THR A 242 -5.90 6.57 8.77
CA THR A 242 -6.15 5.15 9.11
C THR A 242 -6.49 4.97 10.58
N MET A 243 -5.91 5.77 11.48
CA MET A 243 -6.24 5.74 12.91
C MET A 243 -7.66 6.26 13.17
N THR A 244 -8.07 7.32 12.48
CA THR A 244 -9.43 7.88 12.59
C THR A 244 -10.49 6.90 12.11
N LEU A 245 -10.19 6.13 11.07
CA LEU A 245 -11.10 5.11 10.53
C LEU A 245 -11.01 3.76 11.26
N GLY A 246 -10.12 3.64 12.24
CA GLY A 246 -9.90 2.39 12.99
C GLY A 246 -9.34 1.24 12.13
N THR A 247 -8.81 1.51 10.94
CA THR A 247 -8.31 0.48 10.03
C THR A 247 -6.94 -0.05 10.43
N ASP A 248 -6.62 -1.28 10.04
CA ASP A 248 -5.35 -1.92 10.35
C ASP A 248 -4.18 -1.30 9.57
N GLY A 249 -4.48 -0.70 8.41
CA GLY A 249 -3.47 -0.06 7.60
C GLY A 249 -4.01 0.63 6.34
N TYR A 250 -3.08 0.98 5.47
CA TYR A 250 -3.32 1.58 4.17
C TYR A 250 -2.87 0.62 3.07
N MET A 251 -3.72 0.34 2.10
CA MET A 251 -3.40 -0.43 0.92
C MET A 251 -3.02 0.50 -0.23
N ARG A 252 -1.98 0.14 -0.96
CA ARG A 252 -1.66 0.75 -2.25
C ARG A 252 -1.66 -0.33 -3.32
N TRP A 253 -2.41 -0.13 -4.40
CA TRP A 253 -2.59 -1.18 -5.40
C TRP A 253 -1.30 -1.53 -6.14
N ALA A 254 -0.37 -0.54 -6.29
CA ALA A 254 0.91 -0.77 -6.95
C ALA A 254 2.04 0.07 -6.33
N TRP A 255 3.16 -0.58 -6.07
CA TRP A 255 4.40 0.00 -5.58
C TRP A 255 5.27 0.53 -6.71
N ASP A 256 5.45 -0.27 -7.75
CA ASP A 256 6.38 -0.03 -8.85
C ASP A 256 5.89 -0.63 -10.19
N ASN A 257 4.59 -0.55 -10.44
CA ASN A 257 3.98 -0.92 -11.72
C ASN A 257 4.21 0.21 -12.75
N TYR A 258 5.35 0.16 -13.41
CA TYR A 258 5.82 1.24 -14.27
C TYR A 258 5.13 1.26 -15.63
N VAL A 259 4.79 2.46 -16.10
CA VAL A 259 4.44 2.71 -17.50
C VAL A 259 5.72 2.73 -18.37
N TYR A 260 5.53 2.71 -19.70
CA TYR A 260 6.65 2.58 -20.65
C TYR A 260 7.72 3.68 -20.51
N ASP A 261 7.28 4.93 -20.44
CA ASP A 261 8.18 6.09 -20.38
C ASP A 261 7.77 6.99 -19.20
N MET A 262 7.87 6.46 -17.98
CA MET A 262 7.47 7.18 -16.77
C MET A 262 8.29 8.45 -16.49
N HIS A 263 9.47 8.56 -17.09
CA HIS A 263 10.31 9.77 -16.97
C HIS A 263 9.90 10.85 -17.97
N GLY A 264 9.44 10.49 -19.15
CA GLY A 264 8.94 11.41 -20.17
C GLY A 264 7.44 11.69 -20.06
N ASP A 265 6.65 10.65 -19.77
CA ASP A 265 5.19 10.74 -19.58
C ASP A 265 4.77 9.87 -18.37
N ALA A 266 4.49 10.53 -17.27
CA ALA A 266 4.07 9.86 -16.05
C ALA A 266 2.59 9.44 -16.06
N THR A 267 1.84 9.78 -17.11
CA THR A 267 0.44 9.39 -17.29
C THR A 267 0.32 8.01 -17.93
N TYR A 268 -0.74 7.31 -17.60
CA TYR A 268 -1.10 6.09 -18.31
C TYR A 268 -2.58 6.12 -18.69
N ARG A 269 -2.85 6.32 -19.96
CA ARG A 269 -4.20 6.33 -20.54
C ARG A 269 -5.16 7.25 -19.77
N TYR A 270 -5.97 6.66 -18.89
CA TYR A 270 -7.05 7.33 -18.15
C TYR A 270 -6.67 7.63 -16.71
N TRP A 271 -5.53 7.10 -16.23
CA TRP A 271 -5.14 7.17 -14.84
C TRP A 271 -4.24 8.35 -14.57
N GLU A 272 -4.36 8.89 -13.37
CA GLU A 272 -3.59 10.04 -12.94
C GLU A 272 -2.09 9.72 -12.84
N PRO A 273 -1.21 10.71 -13.07
CA PRO A 273 0.23 10.50 -12.99
C PRO A 273 0.66 9.89 -11.67
N GLY A 274 1.45 8.81 -11.75
CA GLY A 274 1.97 8.13 -10.59
C GLY A 274 0.97 7.24 -9.86
N ASP A 275 -0.16 6.91 -10.47
CA ASP A 275 -1.12 5.95 -9.91
C ASP A 275 -0.47 4.58 -9.67
N GLY A 276 0.33 4.10 -10.59
CA GLY A 276 0.98 2.78 -10.52
C GLY A 276 2.27 2.70 -9.70
N TRP A 277 2.84 3.83 -9.19
CA TRP A 277 4.14 3.79 -8.51
C TRP A 277 4.37 4.93 -7.54
N PHE A 278 5.17 4.68 -6.51
CA PHE A 278 5.67 5.68 -5.57
C PHE A 278 7.09 6.16 -5.86
N ILE A 279 7.92 5.27 -6.38
CA ILE A 279 9.34 5.46 -6.64
C ILE A 279 9.61 5.29 -8.14
N TYR A 280 10.72 5.83 -8.63
CA TYR A 280 11.11 5.72 -10.02
C TYR A 280 12.32 4.79 -10.18
N PRO A 281 12.37 3.94 -11.22
CA PRO A 281 13.57 3.19 -11.53
C PRO A 281 14.66 4.16 -11.99
N MET A 282 15.90 3.87 -11.65
CA MET A 282 17.03 4.61 -12.23
C MET A 282 17.24 4.18 -13.67
N GLU A 283 17.54 5.16 -14.53
CA GLU A 283 17.99 4.89 -15.89
C GLU A 283 19.34 4.18 -15.85
N ARG A 284 19.49 3.15 -16.67
CA ARG A 284 20.70 2.34 -16.71
C ARG A 284 21.96 3.15 -17.01
N GLU A 285 21.83 4.23 -17.78
CA GLU A 285 22.89 5.15 -18.18
C GLU A 285 23.31 6.13 -17.07
N ALA A 286 22.39 6.42 -16.12
CA ALA A 286 22.66 7.25 -14.96
C ALA A 286 23.35 6.48 -13.82
N VAL A 287 23.30 5.15 -13.86
CA VAL A 287 23.91 4.26 -12.86
C VAL A 287 25.35 3.96 -13.31
N GLY A 288 26.30 4.81 -12.97
CA GLY A 288 27.73 4.46 -13.09
C GLY A 288 28.10 3.29 -12.18
N GLU A 289 29.27 2.69 -12.37
CA GLU A 289 29.75 1.52 -11.60
C GLU A 289 29.78 1.76 -10.07
N ASP A 290 29.81 3.02 -9.62
CA ASP A 290 29.90 3.42 -8.22
C ASP A 290 28.55 3.86 -7.61
N PHE A 291 27.43 3.65 -8.28
CA PHE A 291 26.14 4.15 -7.82
C PHE A 291 25.47 3.18 -6.83
N ASN A 292 25.20 3.63 -5.62
CA ASN A 292 24.66 2.80 -4.52
C ASN A 292 23.14 2.77 -4.43
N ALA A 293 22.40 3.53 -5.25
CA ALA A 293 20.95 3.53 -5.26
C ALA A 293 20.41 3.03 -6.61
N SER A 294 19.34 2.25 -6.60
CA SER A 294 18.72 1.67 -7.79
C SER A 294 17.34 2.26 -8.11
N PHE A 295 16.91 3.27 -7.36
CA PHE A 295 15.65 3.98 -7.57
C PHE A 295 15.76 5.45 -7.15
N TYR A 296 14.88 6.28 -7.71
CA TYR A 296 14.67 7.65 -7.24
C TYR A 296 13.46 7.70 -6.32
N SER A 297 13.63 8.32 -5.15
CA SER A 297 12.54 8.62 -4.24
C SER A 297 11.73 9.84 -4.73
N THR A 298 10.54 10.03 -4.16
CA THR A 298 9.67 11.17 -4.44
C THR A 298 9.21 11.85 -3.15
N PRO A 299 8.92 13.17 -3.15
CA PRO A 299 8.41 13.86 -1.96
C PRO A 299 7.15 13.21 -1.38
N ARG A 300 6.25 12.73 -2.24
CA ARG A 300 5.02 12.02 -1.81
C ARG A 300 5.34 10.71 -1.11
N TYR A 301 6.32 9.94 -1.60
CA TYR A 301 6.74 8.71 -0.96
C TYR A 301 7.43 8.97 0.38
N GLU A 302 8.33 9.96 0.46
CA GLU A 302 9.02 10.26 1.72
C GLU A 302 8.04 10.70 2.82
N LEU A 303 6.99 11.45 2.49
CA LEU A 303 5.95 11.82 3.44
C LEU A 303 5.02 10.66 3.79
N PHE A 304 4.71 9.78 2.84
CA PHE A 304 4.01 8.52 3.11
C PHE A 304 4.79 7.65 4.11
N LYS A 305 6.08 7.45 3.85
CA LYS A 305 7.01 6.73 4.72
C LYS A 305 7.13 7.37 6.11
N GLN A 306 7.16 8.69 6.18
CA GLN A 306 7.17 9.42 7.45
C GLN A 306 5.85 9.18 8.21
N GLY A 307 4.71 9.22 7.53
CA GLY A 307 3.40 8.92 8.11
C GLY A 307 3.35 7.52 8.74
N ILE A 308 3.85 6.50 8.03
CA ILE A 308 3.95 5.13 8.57
C ILE A 308 4.75 5.10 9.87
N ARG A 309 5.90 5.77 9.93
CA ARG A 309 6.76 5.81 11.12
C ARG A 309 6.09 6.52 12.30
N ASP A 310 5.44 7.65 12.03
CA ASP A 310 4.79 8.45 13.07
C ASP A 310 3.53 7.77 13.61
N VAL A 311 2.72 7.15 12.75
CA VAL A 311 1.57 6.33 13.16
C VAL A 311 2.02 5.09 13.93
N ALA A 312 3.09 4.41 13.49
CA ALA A 312 3.66 3.29 14.25
C ALA A 312 4.13 3.72 15.64
N LYS A 313 4.76 4.90 15.75
CA LYS A 313 5.14 5.51 17.02
C LYS A 313 3.92 5.80 17.91
N ALA A 314 2.86 6.39 17.34
CA ALA A 314 1.62 6.66 18.08
C ALA A 314 1.00 5.35 18.62
N LYS A 315 0.85 4.32 17.77
CA LYS A 315 0.36 2.99 18.16
C LYS A 315 1.23 2.36 19.27
N TYR A 316 2.55 2.46 19.15
CA TYR A 316 3.47 1.97 20.19
C TYR A 316 3.25 2.68 21.55
N LEU A 317 3.12 4.02 21.54
CA LEU A 317 2.91 4.81 22.74
C LEU A 317 1.55 4.55 23.40
N LEU A 318 0.50 4.38 22.63
CA LEU A 318 -0.82 3.98 23.12
C LEU A 318 -0.81 2.62 23.82
N ASN A 319 0.07 1.71 23.42
CA ASN A 319 0.27 0.40 24.05
C ASN A 319 1.33 0.41 25.17
N SER A 320 2.05 1.52 25.38
CA SER A 320 3.10 1.60 26.42
C SER A 320 2.53 1.51 27.83
N GLU A 321 3.14 0.68 28.67
CA GLU A 321 2.81 0.62 30.12
C GLU A 321 3.26 1.89 30.87
N SER A 322 4.22 2.63 30.32
CA SER A 322 4.74 3.88 30.89
C SER A 322 3.86 5.10 30.60
N ALA A 323 2.86 4.97 29.71
CA ALA A 323 1.89 6.04 29.44
C ALA A 323 0.71 5.95 30.42
N THR A 324 0.27 7.10 30.98
CA THR A 324 -0.94 7.12 31.83
C THR A 324 -2.23 6.97 31.00
N ALA A 325 -3.32 6.62 31.66
CA ALA A 325 -4.62 6.50 31.00
C ALA A 325 -5.09 7.84 30.42
N GLU A 326 -4.86 8.94 31.13
CA GLU A 326 -5.21 10.29 30.68
C GLU A 326 -4.43 10.67 29.41
N GLU A 327 -3.12 10.42 29.39
CA GLU A 327 -2.28 10.72 28.22
C GLU A 327 -2.65 9.87 26.99
N LYS A 328 -3.00 8.59 27.20
CA LYS A 328 -3.51 7.74 26.14
C LYS A 328 -4.84 8.29 25.59
N THR A 329 -5.74 8.71 26.49
CA THR A 329 -7.02 9.32 26.10
C THR A 329 -6.78 10.61 25.29
N GLU A 330 -5.87 11.49 25.73
CA GLU A 330 -5.55 12.72 24.99
C GLU A 330 -5.03 12.46 23.58
N LEU A 331 -4.15 11.47 23.41
CA LEU A 331 -3.68 11.09 22.06
C LEU A 331 -4.78 10.44 21.25
N THR A 332 -5.55 9.51 21.84
CA THR A 332 -6.69 8.84 21.19
C THR A 332 -7.71 9.86 20.68
N ASP A 333 -8.10 10.82 21.53
CA ASP A 333 -9.05 11.88 21.16
C ASP A 333 -8.57 12.71 19.95
N VAL A 334 -7.27 12.85 19.78
CA VAL A 334 -6.74 13.55 18.61
C VAL A 334 -6.76 12.67 17.36
N VAL A 335 -6.22 11.45 17.43
CA VAL A 335 -6.00 10.63 16.23
C VAL A 335 -7.25 9.94 15.72
N GLU A 336 -8.24 9.70 16.58
CA GLU A 336 -9.55 9.13 16.19
C GLU A 336 -10.53 10.19 15.65
N HIS A 337 -10.19 11.49 15.78
CA HIS A 337 -11.08 12.58 15.37
C HIS A 337 -10.41 13.59 14.43
N LEU A 338 -9.54 13.10 13.52
CA LEU A 338 -8.98 13.97 12.49
C LEU A 338 -10.08 14.39 11.50
N ALA A 339 -10.13 15.68 11.23
CA ALA A 339 -11.12 16.20 10.30
C ALA A 339 -10.75 15.85 8.84
N LYS A 340 -11.69 15.24 8.12
CA LYS A 340 -11.56 14.98 6.69
C LYS A 340 -11.86 16.28 5.92
N PRO A 341 -10.96 16.72 5.02
CA PRO A 341 -11.24 17.84 4.14
C PRO A 341 -12.36 17.49 3.16
N GLN A 342 -12.98 18.51 2.59
CA GLN A 342 -13.99 18.28 1.57
C GLN A 342 -13.36 17.70 0.31
N LYS A 343 -14.07 16.74 -0.32
CA LYS A 343 -13.62 16.10 -1.54
C LYS A 343 -13.35 17.14 -2.62
N GLY A 344 -12.10 17.26 -3.05
CA GLY A 344 -11.73 17.99 -4.25
C GLY A 344 -12.34 17.34 -5.48
N THR A 345 -12.53 18.09 -6.54
CA THR A 345 -12.91 17.54 -7.84
C THR A 345 -11.66 17.46 -8.72
N TYR A 346 -11.38 16.30 -9.27
CA TYR A 346 -10.38 16.19 -10.33
C TYR A 346 -10.91 16.90 -11.57
N GLN A 347 -10.12 17.85 -12.07
CA GLN A 347 -10.37 18.51 -13.36
C GLN A 347 -9.19 18.20 -14.27
N GLY A 348 -9.34 17.19 -15.10
CA GLY A 348 -8.21 16.62 -15.84
C GLY A 348 -7.24 15.98 -14.85
N SER A 349 -5.98 16.41 -14.87
CA SER A 349 -4.92 15.91 -13.96
C SER A 349 -4.72 16.79 -12.72
N ALA A 350 -5.65 17.63 -12.33
CA ALA A 350 -5.50 18.51 -11.17
C ALA A 350 -6.58 18.30 -10.13
N VAL A 351 -6.18 18.21 -8.86
CA VAL A 351 -7.11 18.24 -7.73
C VAL A 351 -7.43 19.69 -7.42
N ALA A 352 -8.70 20.07 -7.58
CA ALA A 352 -9.18 21.39 -7.18
C ALA A 352 -9.53 21.42 -5.68
N ALA A 353 -8.52 21.18 -4.82
CA ALA A 353 -8.65 21.41 -3.40
C ALA A 353 -8.61 22.91 -3.11
N SER A 354 -9.49 23.40 -2.25
CA SER A 354 -9.41 24.78 -1.77
C SER A 354 -8.20 24.99 -0.87
N GLU A 355 -7.68 26.22 -0.78
CA GLU A 355 -6.62 26.55 0.18
C GLU A 355 -7.02 26.16 1.62
N LYS A 356 -8.30 26.35 1.97
CA LYS A 356 -8.84 25.95 3.28
C LYS A 356 -8.69 24.43 3.52
N ASP A 357 -8.96 23.60 2.52
CA ASP A 357 -8.86 22.15 2.66
C ASP A 357 -7.40 21.69 2.76
N ARG A 358 -6.49 22.30 2.00
CA ARG A 358 -5.05 22.05 2.11
C ARG A 358 -4.51 22.45 3.48
N MET A 359 -4.92 23.61 3.99
CA MET A 359 -4.56 24.05 5.35
C MET A 359 -5.13 23.11 6.43
N LEU A 360 -6.33 22.56 6.21
CA LEU A 360 -6.92 21.57 7.13
C LEU A 360 -6.07 20.30 7.19
N VAL A 361 -5.69 19.72 6.03
CA VAL A 361 -4.79 18.55 5.96
C VAL A 361 -3.54 18.80 6.79
N HIS A 362 -2.89 19.94 6.59
CA HIS A 362 -1.67 20.29 7.30
C HIS A 362 -1.89 20.45 8.82
N SER A 363 -2.92 21.20 9.23
CA SER A 363 -3.16 21.44 10.66
C SER A 363 -3.57 20.18 11.42
N GLU A 364 -4.31 19.27 10.80
CA GLU A 364 -4.71 18.01 11.43
C GLU A 364 -3.51 17.06 11.60
N THR A 365 -2.62 16.99 10.62
CA THR A 365 -1.40 16.18 10.76
C THR A 365 -0.41 16.75 11.76
N GLU A 366 -0.27 18.09 11.83
CA GLU A 366 0.53 18.73 12.90
C GLU A 366 -0.05 18.43 14.28
N ARG A 367 -1.38 18.51 14.46
CA ARG A 367 -2.06 18.21 15.70
C ARG A 367 -1.79 16.78 16.18
N ALA A 368 -1.88 15.81 15.27
CA ALA A 368 -1.60 14.39 15.55
C ALA A 368 -0.12 14.16 15.93
N LEU A 369 0.79 14.78 15.19
CA LEU A 369 2.23 14.69 15.44
C LEU A 369 2.62 15.33 16.78
N ASP A 370 2.08 16.51 17.10
CA ASP A 370 2.35 17.23 18.34
C ASP A 370 1.85 16.44 19.57
N ALA A 371 0.65 15.88 19.51
CA ALA A 371 0.11 15.02 20.57
C ALA A 371 0.99 13.76 20.77
N THR A 372 1.39 13.12 19.68
CA THR A 372 2.28 11.95 19.71
C THR A 372 3.64 12.30 20.34
N ASN A 373 4.22 13.43 19.95
CA ASN A 373 5.50 13.88 20.48
C ASN A 373 5.41 14.32 21.95
N ALA A 374 4.27 14.87 22.38
CA ALA A 374 4.03 15.19 23.78
C ALA A 374 4.01 13.91 24.64
N LEU A 375 3.24 12.90 24.22
CA LEU A 375 3.21 11.62 24.92
C LEU A 375 4.58 10.93 24.91
N ALA A 376 5.30 10.98 23.78
CA ALA A 376 6.64 10.39 23.69
C ALA A 376 7.63 11.02 24.68
N ARG A 377 7.59 12.34 24.87
CA ARG A 377 8.44 13.03 25.88
C ARG A 377 8.10 12.56 27.29
N ASN A 378 6.81 12.51 27.63
CA ASN A 378 6.38 12.10 28.97
C ASN A 378 6.75 10.64 29.29
N VAL A 379 6.60 9.74 28.33
CA VAL A 379 7.01 8.34 28.46
C VAL A 379 8.53 8.24 28.64
N ALA A 380 9.30 8.92 27.79
CA ALA A 380 10.77 8.92 27.87
C ALA A 380 11.30 9.48 29.21
N GLU A 381 10.68 10.53 29.77
CA GLU A 381 11.03 11.08 31.06
C GLU A 381 10.77 10.10 32.21
N ARG A 382 9.72 9.26 32.11
CA ARG A 382 9.45 8.23 33.14
C ARG A 382 10.38 7.02 33.03
N GLU A 383 10.69 6.62 31.81
CA GLU A 383 11.58 5.47 31.58
C GLU A 383 13.05 5.81 31.83
N ASN A 384 13.42 7.08 31.66
CA ASN A 384 14.76 7.57 31.90
C ASN A 384 14.72 8.91 32.66
N PRO A 385 14.38 8.91 33.95
CA PRO A 385 14.19 10.13 34.77
C PRO A 385 15.44 11.00 34.88
N ASN A 386 16.62 10.50 34.51
CA ASN A 386 17.86 11.27 34.37
C ASN A 386 18.43 11.07 32.94
N PRO A 387 17.77 11.54 31.90
CA PRO A 387 18.36 11.48 30.58
C PRO A 387 19.67 12.30 30.68
N LYS A 388 20.82 11.64 30.54
CA LYS A 388 22.03 12.38 30.18
C LYS A 388 21.63 13.15 28.92
N PRO A 389 21.73 14.48 28.88
CA PRO A 389 21.45 15.17 27.62
C PRO A 389 22.41 14.56 26.61
N GLU A 390 21.88 13.75 25.72
CA GLU A 390 22.61 13.33 24.53
C GLU A 390 22.96 14.66 23.87
N SER A 391 24.23 15.01 23.91
CA SER A 391 24.68 16.20 23.18
C SER A 391 24.34 15.92 21.76
N ALA A 392 23.30 16.56 21.27
CA ALA A 392 22.89 16.39 19.87
C ALA A 392 24.17 16.49 19.03
N ASP A 393 24.42 15.50 18.17
CA ASP A 393 25.56 15.54 17.27
C ASP A 393 25.38 16.75 16.34
N LYS A 394 25.96 17.85 16.75
CA LYS A 394 25.90 19.13 16.02
C LYS A 394 26.99 19.24 14.96
N THR A 395 27.71 18.15 14.68
CA THR A 395 28.84 18.16 13.74
C THR A 395 28.43 18.66 12.36
N ALA A 396 27.32 18.12 11.82
CA ALA A 396 26.80 18.55 10.51
C ALA A 396 26.31 20.00 10.54
N LEU A 397 25.63 20.42 11.62
CA LEU A 397 25.16 21.80 11.79
C LEU A 397 26.34 22.77 11.89
N ASN A 398 27.37 22.45 12.68
CA ASN A 398 28.55 23.26 12.83
C ASN A 398 29.38 23.36 11.52
N ALA A 399 29.46 22.27 10.76
CA ALA A 399 30.06 22.28 9.43
C ALA A 399 29.30 23.21 8.47
N ALA A 400 27.97 23.09 8.40
CA ALA A 400 27.12 23.94 7.56
C ALA A 400 27.20 25.42 7.97
N ILE A 401 27.27 25.73 9.26
CA ILE A 401 27.48 27.11 9.76
C ILE A 401 28.81 27.65 9.29
N LYS A 402 29.89 26.87 9.40
CA LYS A 402 31.23 27.26 8.95
C LYS A 402 31.30 27.53 7.45
N ASP A 403 30.67 26.68 6.65
CA ASP A 403 30.59 26.87 5.19
C ASP A 403 29.77 28.11 4.85
N ALA A 404 28.65 28.34 5.56
CA ALA A 404 27.82 29.52 5.41
C ALA A 404 28.56 30.83 5.76
N GLU A 405 29.40 30.82 6.79
CA GLU A 405 30.23 31.98 7.19
C GLU A 405 31.29 32.34 6.14
N ALA A 406 31.66 31.41 5.30
CA ALA A 406 32.63 31.64 4.22
C ALA A 406 32.02 32.34 2.99
N LEU A 407 30.68 32.43 2.89
CA LEU A 407 30.00 33.09 1.80
C LEU A 407 30.16 34.61 1.84
N LYS A 408 30.29 35.23 0.69
CA LYS A 408 30.48 36.68 0.56
C LYS A 408 29.21 37.37 0.10
N LYS A 409 28.85 38.44 0.80
CA LYS A 409 27.61 39.21 0.55
C LYS A 409 27.52 39.75 -0.87
N GLU A 410 28.68 40.11 -1.44
CA GLU A 410 28.78 40.67 -2.79
C GLU A 410 28.34 39.68 -3.89
N ASP A 411 28.30 38.38 -3.61
CA ASP A 411 27.93 37.34 -4.56
C ASP A 411 26.40 37.11 -4.63
N TYR A 412 25.62 37.86 -3.84
CA TYR A 412 24.18 37.65 -3.65
C TYR A 412 23.36 38.93 -3.78
N THR A 413 22.05 38.80 -4.08
CA THR A 413 21.15 39.96 -4.03
C THR A 413 20.89 40.38 -2.57
N ALA A 414 20.53 41.61 -2.35
CA ALA A 414 20.23 42.12 -0.98
C ALA A 414 19.10 41.36 -0.31
N GLU A 415 18.12 40.88 -1.05
CA GLU A 415 16.96 40.15 -0.57
C GLU A 415 17.35 38.72 -0.16
N SER A 416 18.08 38.01 -1.04
CA SER A 416 18.56 36.65 -0.74
C SER A 416 19.56 36.63 0.42
N TRP A 417 20.43 37.66 0.52
CA TRP A 417 21.36 37.80 1.63
C TRP A 417 20.64 38.01 2.98
N LYS A 418 19.59 38.79 3.03
CA LYS A 418 18.80 39.03 4.25
C LYS A 418 18.13 37.74 4.76
N ALA A 419 17.58 36.93 3.85
CA ALA A 419 17.01 35.63 4.19
C ALA A 419 18.09 34.69 4.75
N PHE A 420 19.26 34.64 4.09
CA PHE A 420 20.42 33.87 4.52
C PHE A 420 20.93 34.28 5.90
N GLU A 421 21.13 35.59 6.17
CA GLU A 421 21.56 36.07 7.50
C GLU A 421 20.61 35.65 8.62
N THR A 422 19.30 35.62 8.34
CA THR A 422 18.28 35.17 9.30
C THR A 422 18.43 33.70 9.61
N ALA A 423 18.59 32.84 8.59
CA ALA A 423 18.79 31.41 8.74
C ALA A 423 20.09 31.07 9.48
N LEU A 424 21.20 31.75 9.12
CA LEU A 424 22.49 31.57 9.77
C LEU A 424 22.43 31.95 11.26
N LYS A 425 21.74 33.03 11.61
CA LYS A 425 21.53 33.45 13.00
C LYS A 425 20.74 32.44 13.81
N CYS A 426 19.74 31.82 13.18
CA CYS A 426 18.95 30.74 13.79
C CYS A 426 19.82 29.49 14.00
N GLY A 427 20.58 29.06 13.00
CA GLY A 427 21.52 27.95 13.12
C GLY A 427 22.51 28.11 14.27
N LYS A 428 23.13 29.30 14.39
CA LYS A 428 24.07 29.64 15.48
C LYS A 428 23.45 29.58 16.89
N ARG A 429 22.16 29.93 17.03
CA ARG A 429 21.45 29.81 18.32
C ARG A 429 21.26 28.36 18.73
N ASN A 430 21.10 27.46 17.78
CA ASN A 430 20.86 26.05 17.99
C ASN A 430 22.16 25.21 18.08
N SER A 431 23.30 25.80 17.73
CA SER A 431 24.62 25.16 17.79
C SER A 431 25.33 25.30 19.15
N GLY A 432 24.86 26.26 19.99
CA GLY A 432 25.39 26.53 21.31
C GLY A 432 24.99 25.54 22.43
#